data_63b52df5ab497f501512fb2b8a075514
#
_entry.id   63b52df5ab497f501512fb2b8a075514
#
_cell.length_a   1.000
_cell.length_b   1.000
_cell.length_c   1.000
_cell.angle_alpha   90.00
_cell.angle_beta   90.00
_cell.angle_gamma   90.00
#
_symmetry.space_group_name_H-M   'P 1'
#
loop_
_entity.id
_entity.type
_entity.pdbx_description
1 polymer ?
#
loop_
_entity_poly.entity_id
_entity_poly.type
_entity_poly.pdbx_seq_one_letter_code
_entity_poly.pdbx_strand_id
1 'polypeptide(L)'
;RMFRIATSICMIALLLIMPMGRNLGNILLVILSLLAMGFIVEVSIQKSRIQTGATAISVLLLLLFPISYFTAGGFYSGVPEWFIFCYVYVCITLRGRRLWVFLLLCMAETLLCYGISFYFPELVAKSSMQSSFFDSAFSVIMVGLLTSVLLMFLNRTYEEENILSQQQKKEIE
;
A
#
# COMPACT_ATOMS: atom_id res chain seq x y z
N ARG A 1 5.68 16.09 -5.46
CA ARG A 1 6.04 15.92 -4.03
C ARG A 1 5.24 14.79 -3.38
N MET A 2 3.90 14.80 -3.45
CA MET A 2 3.00 13.76 -2.87
C MET A 2 3.37 12.33 -3.26
N PHE A 3 3.57 12.05 -4.55
CA PHE A 3 3.92 10.71 -5.02
C PHE A 3 5.20 10.16 -4.37
N ARG A 4 6.24 10.98 -4.24
CA ARG A 4 7.51 10.56 -3.59
C ARG A 4 7.29 10.20 -2.13
N ILE A 5 6.56 11.05 -1.39
CA ILE A 5 6.28 10.83 0.03
C ILE A 5 5.43 9.58 0.22
N ALA A 6 4.32 9.44 -0.51
CA ALA A 6 3.44 8.28 -0.42
C ALA A 6 4.19 6.97 -0.74
N THR A 7 5.03 6.97 -1.79
CA THR A 7 5.81 5.79 -2.16
C THR A 7 6.92 5.49 -1.16
N SER A 8 7.59 6.51 -0.59
CA SER A 8 8.59 6.28 0.48
C SER A 8 7.94 5.66 1.71
N ILE A 9 6.75 6.13 2.11
CA ILE A 9 6.00 5.53 3.22
C ILE A 9 5.59 4.10 2.89
N CYS A 10 5.17 3.83 1.65
CA CYS A 10 4.85 2.47 1.20
C CYS A 10 6.08 1.54 1.23
N MET A 11 7.26 2.04 0.86
CA MET A 11 8.51 1.27 0.98
C MET A 11 8.88 0.97 2.43
N ILE A 12 8.70 1.94 3.34
CA ILE A 12 8.87 1.73 4.79
C ILE A 12 7.86 0.69 5.28
N ALA A 13 6.61 0.76 4.84
CA ALA A 13 5.58 -0.21 5.15
C ALA A 13 6.00 -1.64 4.78
N LEU A 14 6.52 -1.84 3.57
CA LEU A 14 7.01 -3.13 3.10
C LEU A 14 8.23 -3.62 3.91
N LEU A 15 9.14 -2.73 4.32
CA LEU A 15 10.25 -3.08 5.20
C LEU A 15 9.77 -3.55 6.57
N LEU A 16 8.71 -2.95 7.11
CA LEU A 16 8.13 -3.36 8.39
C LEU A 16 7.39 -4.70 8.33
N ILE A 17 6.90 -5.11 7.15
CA ILE A 17 6.30 -6.42 6.93
C ILE A 17 7.39 -7.52 6.84
N MET A 18 8.61 -7.17 6.44
CA MET A 18 9.69 -8.14 6.20
C MET A 18 9.97 -9.09 7.38
N PRO A 19 10.04 -8.65 8.65
CA PRO A 19 10.29 -9.54 9.79
C PRO A 19 9.16 -10.56 10.04
N MET A 20 7.96 -10.29 9.53
CA MET A 20 6.79 -11.17 9.65
C MET A 20 6.84 -12.33 8.64
N GLY A 21 7.63 -12.21 7.59
CA GLY A 21 7.84 -13.26 6.60
C GLY A 21 8.63 -14.43 7.18
N ARG A 22 7.93 -15.54 7.51
CA ARG A 22 8.55 -16.75 8.07
C ARG A 22 9.37 -17.55 7.07
N ASN A 23 9.17 -17.32 5.77
CA ASN A 23 9.80 -18.04 4.69
C ASN A 23 10.79 -17.16 3.93
N LEU A 24 11.94 -17.69 3.62
CA LEU A 24 12.97 -17.03 2.79
C LEU A 24 12.37 -16.48 1.48
N GLY A 25 11.40 -17.18 0.90
CA GLY A 25 10.69 -16.75 -0.30
C GLY A 25 9.94 -15.43 -0.12
N ASN A 26 9.27 -15.24 1.03
CA ASN A 26 8.55 -13.99 1.33
C ASN A 26 9.52 -12.82 1.51
N ILE A 27 10.66 -13.06 2.18
CA ILE A 27 11.69 -12.04 2.35
C ILE A 27 12.26 -11.60 1.00
N LEU A 28 12.59 -12.55 0.12
CA LEU A 28 13.07 -12.27 -1.24
C LEU A 28 12.03 -11.51 -2.06
N LEU A 29 10.76 -11.88 -1.96
CA LEU A 29 9.67 -11.22 -2.66
C LEU A 29 9.52 -9.75 -2.22
N VAL A 30 9.62 -9.47 -0.92
CA VAL A 30 9.58 -8.10 -0.39
C VAL A 30 10.80 -7.30 -0.86
N ILE A 31 12.00 -7.87 -0.81
CA ILE A 31 13.22 -7.21 -1.30
C ILE A 31 13.09 -6.88 -2.78
N LEU A 32 12.65 -7.84 -3.60
CA LEU A 32 12.46 -7.63 -5.03
C LEU A 32 11.43 -6.54 -5.31
N SER A 33 10.34 -6.52 -4.55
CA SER A 33 9.30 -5.49 -4.63
C SER A 33 9.82 -4.10 -4.26
N LEU A 34 10.66 -3.99 -3.23
CA LEU A 34 11.30 -2.73 -2.83
C LEU A 34 12.23 -2.21 -3.93
N LEU A 35 13.04 -3.08 -4.52
CA LEU A 35 13.93 -2.71 -5.64
C LEU A 35 13.12 -2.26 -6.86
N ALA A 36 12.04 -2.99 -7.21
CA ALA A 36 11.14 -2.63 -8.30
C ALA A 36 10.47 -1.27 -8.05
N MET A 37 9.98 -1.01 -6.83
CA MET A 37 9.38 0.28 -6.47
C MET A 37 10.39 1.43 -6.57
N GLY A 38 11.61 1.25 -6.05
CA GLY A 38 12.69 2.22 -6.16
C GLY A 38 12.99 2.57 -7.62
N PHE A 39 13.11 1.55 -8.47
CA PHE A 39 13.33 1.73 -9.90
C PHE A 39 12.15 2.46 -10.60
N ILE A 40 10.91 2.07 -10.31
CA ILE A 40 9.72 2.72 -10.86
C ILE A 40 9.66 4.20 -10.46
N VAL A 41 9.97 4.53 -9.21
CA VAL A 41 10.00 5.92 -8.72
C VAL A 41 11.03 6.73 -9.49
N GLU A 42 12.26 6.22 -9.59
CA GLU A 42 13.36 6.91 -10.27
C GLU A 42 13.02 7.20 -11.75
N VAL A 43 12.59 6.17 -12.49
CA VAL A 43 12.20 6.30 -13.90
C VAL A 43 11.00 7.25 -14.07
N SER A 44 10.04 7.21 -13.14
CA SER A 44 8.84 8.06 -13.23
C SER A 44 9.15 9.54 -12.99
N ILE A 45 10.10 9.82 -12.12
CA ILE A 45 10.57 11.19 -11.85
C ILE A 45 11.38 11.71 -13.05
N GLN A 46 12.33 10.93 -13.54
CA GLN A 46 13.16 11.32 -14.69
C GLN A 46 12.30 11.60 -15.95
N LYS A 47 11.27 10.80 -16.19
CA LYS A 47 10.37 10.95 -17.35
C LYS A 47 9.18 11.87 -17.09
N SER A 48 9.07 12.51 -15.92
CA SER A 48 7.93 13.35 -15.52
C SER A 48 6.55 12.65 -15.67
N ARG A 49 6.51 11.30 -15.57
CA ARG A 49 5.29 10.49 -15.74
C ARG A 49 4.79 9.92 -14.41
N ILE A 50 4.52 10.79 -13.46
CA ILE A 50 4.13 10.43 -12.08
C ILE A 50 2.91 9.50 -12.03
N GLN A 51 1.87 9.78 -12.83
CA GLN A 51 0.65 8.94 -12.85
C GLN A 51 0.91 7.53 -13.38
N THR A 52 1.83 7.37 -14.34
CA THR A 52 2.23 6.06 -14.85
C THR A 52 3.01 5.29 -13.78
N GLY A 53 3.90 5.95 -13.05
CA GLY A 53 4.62 5.35 -11.94
C GLY A 53 3.71 4.92 -10.81
N ALA A 54 2.77 5.78 -10.40
CA ALA A 54 1.77 5.43 -9.39
C ALA A 54 0.93 4.22 -9.81
N THR A 55 0.52 4.16 -11.08
CA THR A 55 -0.19 3.01 -11.63
C THR A 55 0.64 1.73 -11.58
N ALA A 56 1.93 1.80 -11.96
CA ALA A 56 2.82 0.64 -11.93
C ALA A 56 3.04 0.11 -10.50
N ILE A 57 3.20 1.00 -9.52
CA ILE A 57 3.30 0.60 -8.11
C ILE A 57 1.99 -0.01 -7.62
N SER A 58 0.84 0.55 -7.99
CA SER A 58 -0.47 -0.03 -7.62
C SER A 58 -0.64 -1.45 -8.19
N VAL A 59 -0.19 -1.70 -9.43
CA VAL A 59 -0.17 -3.05 -10.02
C VAL A 59 0.75 -3.98 -9.22
N LEU A 60 1.94 -3.50 -8.86
CA LEU A 60 2.87 -4.29 -8.06
C LEU A 60 2.28 -4.68 -6.70
N LEU A 61 1.58 -3.76 -6.04
CA LEU A 61 0.91 -4.02 -4.76
C LEU A 61 -0.24 -5.03 -4.93
N LEU A 62 -1.05 -4.90 -5.99
CA LEU A 62 -2.10 -5.88 -6.34
C LEU A 62 -1.57 -7.30 -6.54
N LEU A 63 -0.34 -7.46 -7.00
CA LEU A 63 0.28 -8.79 -7.14
C LEU A 63 0.91 -9.28 -5.84
N LEU A 64 1.48 -8.36 -5.05
CA LEU A 64 2.20 -8.69 -3.83
C LEU A 64 1.27 -9.12 -2.69
N PHE A 65 0.14 -8.43 -2.51
CA PHE A 65 -0.74 -8.66 -1.37
C PHE A 65 -1.41 -10.04 -1.36
N PRO A 66 -1.95 -10.58 -2.47
CA PRO A 66 -2.49 -11.95 -2.46
C PRO A 66 -1.42 -12.99 -2.11
N ILE A 67 -0.23 -12.87 -2.69
CA ILE A 67 0.87 -13.80 -2.40
C ILE A 67 1.19 -13.76 -0.91
N SER A 68 1.35 -12.55 -0.35
CA SER A 68 1.62 -12.37 1.07
C SER A 68 0.49 -12.90 1.95
N TYR A 69 -0.77 -12.70 1.54
CA TYR A 69 -1.96 -13.16 2.27
C TYR A 69 -1.97 -14.69 2.41
N PHE A 70 -1.80 -15.43 1.33
CA PHE A 70 -1.82 -16.90 1.37
C PHE A 70 -0.60 -17.50 2.06
N THR A 71 0.56 -16.85 1.96
CA THR A 71 1.80 -17.34 2.56
C THR A 71 1.99 -16.95 4.03
N ALA A 72 1.32 -15.91 4.52
CA ALA A 72 1.43 -15.45 5.91
C ALA A 72 0.40 -16.05 6.87
N GLY A 73 -0.67 -16.67 6.37
CA GLY A 73 -1.70 -17.30 7.22
C GLY A 73 -3.13 -16.77 7.01
N GLY A 74 -3.37 -16.05 5.91
CA GLY A 74 -4.70 -15.61 5.50
C GLY A 74 -5.39 -14.73 6.54
N PHE A 75 -6.61 -15.10 6.95
CA PHE A 75 -7.40 -14.38 7.97
C PHE A 75 -6.70 -14.24 9.32
N TYR A 76 -5.85 -15.20 9.66
CA TYR A 76 -5.17 -15.27 10.96
C TYR A 76 -3.83 -14.53 10.97
N SER A 77 -3.48 -13.85 9.89
CA SER A 77 -2.27 -13.02 9.78
C SER A 77 -2.62 -11.54 9.91
N GLY A 78 -1.61 -10.68 10.00
CA GLY A 78 -1.78 -9.24 9.94
C GLY A 78 -1.90 -8.68 8.52
N VAL A 79 -1.91 -9.52 7.47
CA VAL A 79 -1.98 -9.05 6.08
C VAL A 79 -3.33 -8.40 5.72
N PRO A 80 -4.49 -8.85 6.26
CA PRO A 80 -5.76 -8.18 6.03
C PRO A 80 -5.75 -6.67 6.29
N GLU A 81 -5.07 -6.22 7.33
CA GLU A 81 -4.96 -4.79 7.68
C GLU A 81 -4.19 -3.99 6.63
N TRP A 82 -3.23 -4.63 5.97
CA TRP A 82 -2.44 -3.99 4.91
C TRP A 82 -3.20 -3.73 3.62
N PHE A 83 -4.31 -4.44 3.36
CA PHE A 83 -5.23 -4.07 2.27
C PHE A 83 -5.81 -2.66 2.47
N ILE A 84 -6.11 -2.27 3.72
CA ILE A 84 -6.56 -0.91 4.04
C ILE A 84 -5.51 0.12 3.63
N PHE A 85 -4.25 -0.14 3.94
CA PHE A 85 -3.15 0.71 3.53
C PHE A 85 -3.06 0.83 1.99
N CYS A 86 -3.27 -0.27 1.26
CA CYS A 86 -3.31 -0.26 -0.20
C CYS A 86 -4.43 0.64 -0.74
N TYR A 87 -5.63 0.58 -0.17
CA TYR A 87 -6.74 1.47 -0.55
C TYR A 87 -6.38 2.94 -0.36
N VAL A 88 -5.80 3.27 0.80
CA VAL A 88 -5.38 4.65 1.10
C VAL A 88 -4.28 5.11 0.13
N TYR A 89 -3.30 4.26 -0.15
CA TYR A 89 -2.25 4.54 -1.12
C TYR A 89 -2.82 4.84 -2.52
N VAL A 90 -3.74 4.01 -3.02
CA VAL A 90 -4.42 4.19 -4.31
C VAL A 90 -5.19 5.52 -4.33
N CYS A 91 -5.94 5.82 -3.26
CA CYS A 91 -6.73 7.07 -3.16
C CYS A 91 -5.85 8.32 -3.18
N ILE A 92 -4.67 8.27 -2.60
CA ILE A 92 -3.76 9.43 -2.53
C ILE A 92 -2.96 9.61 -3.82
N THR A 93 -2.57 8.53 -4.50
CA THR A 93 -1.62 8.58 -5.62
C THR A 93 -2.25 8.60 -6.99
N LEU A 94 -3.40 7.95 -7.16
CA LEU A 94 -4.12 7.88 -8.43
C LEU A 94 -5.20 8.96 -8.53
N ARG A 95 -5.48 9.40 -9.76
CA ARG A 95 -6.49 10.43 -10.06
C ARG A 95 -7.41 10.00 -11.20
N GLY A 96 -8.61 10.56 -11.21
CA GLY A 96 -9.62 10.36 -12.26
C GLY A 96 -10.07 8.92 -12.41
N ARG A 97 -10.27 8.46 -13.64
CA ARG A 97 -10.80 7.11 -13.93
C ARG A 97 -9.90 5.98 -13.38
N ARG A 98 -8.58 6.19 -13.34
CA ARG A 98 -7.62 5.20 -12.82
C ARG A 98 -7.85 4.91 -11.33
N LEU A 99 -8.14 5.93 -10.54
CA LEU A 99 -8.49 5.78 -9.13
C LEU A 99 -9.63 4.78 -8.94
N TRP A 100 -10.75 5.00 -9.62
CA TRP A 100 -11.92 4.13 -9.47
C TRP A 100 -11.66 2.69 -9.93
N VAL A 101 -10.96 2.53 -11.05
CA VAL A 101 -10.60 1.19 -11.56
C VAL A 101 -9.75 0.43 -10.54
N PHE A 102 -8.69 1.07 -10.02
CA PHE A 102 -7.80 0.40 -9.06
C PHE A 102 -8.46 0.18 -7.70
N LEU A 103 -9.32 1.09 -7.26
CA LEU A 103 -10.08 0.90 -6.03
C LEU A 103 -11.00 -0.32 -6.14
N LEU A 104 -11.73 -0.46 -7.24
CA LEU A 104 -12.58 -1.63 -7.49
C LEU A 104 -11.76 -2.92 -7.61
N LEU A 105 -10.58 -2.87 -8.25
CA LEU A 105 -9.68 -4.02 -8.33
C LEU A 105 -9.17 -4.45 -6.95
N CYS A 106 -8.74 -3.51 -6.10
CA CYS A 106 -8.33 -3.81 -4.73
C CYS A 106 -9.49 -4.41 -3.90
N MET A 107 -10.71 -3.88 -4.04
CA MET A 107 -11.89 -4.44 -3.37
C MET A 107 -12.20 -5.88 -3.85
N ALA A 108 -12.19 -6.09 -5.17
CA ALA A 108 -12.41 -7.42 -5.75
C ALA A 108 -11.32 -8.40 -5.30
N GLU A 109 -10.06 -8.00 -5.31
CA GLU A 109 -8.93 -8.78 -4.84
C GLU A 109 -9.09 -9.19 -3.37
N THR A 110 -9.44 -8.24 -2.50
CA THR A 110 -9.68 -8.54 -1.09
C THR A 110 -10.80 -9.57 -0.93
N LEU A 111 -11.94 -9.37 -1.61
CA LEU A 111 -13.06 -10.30 -1.56
C LEU A 111 -12.68 -11.69 -2.09
N LEU A 112 -11.88 -11.76 -3.16
CA LEU A 112 -11.38 -13.02 -3.70
C LEU A 112 -10.43 -13.73 -2.71
N CYS A 113 -9.49 -13.01 -2.11
CA CYS A 113 -8.60 -13.57 -1.10
C CYS A 113 -9.38 -14.17 0.08
N TYR A 114 -10.37 -13.42 0.58
CA TYR A 114 -11.24 -13.88 1.65
C TYR A 114 -12.11 -15.08 1.22
N GLY A 115 -12.73 -15.03 0.05
CA GLY A 115 -13.53 -16.13 -0.49
C GLY A 115 -12.71 -17.40 -0.70
N ILE A 116 -11.54 -17.31 -1.33
CA ILE A 116 -10.66 -18.45 -1.54
C ILE A 116 -10.21 -19.05 -0.19
N SER A 117 -9.83 -18.21 0.75
CA SER A 117 -9.42 -18.64 2.09
C SER A 117 -10.53 -19.37 2.86
N PHE A 118 -11.79 -18.97 2.65
CA PHE A 118 -12.95 -19.60 3.25
C PHE A 118 -13.27 -20.95 2.62
N TYR A 119 -13.28 -21.04 1.29
CA TYR A 119 -13.64 -22.28 0.58
C TYR A 119 -12.47 -23.27 0.48
N PHE A 120 -11.23 -22.79 0.48
CA PHE A 120 -10.01 -23.58 0.28
C PHE A 120 -8.97 -23.26 1.38
N PRO A 121 -9.24 -23.57 2.65
CA PRO A 121 -8.35 -23.25 3.77
C PRO A 121 -6.97 -23.94 3.67
N GLU A 122 -6.86 -24.99 2.88
CA GLU A 122 -5.62 -25.74 2.60
C GLU A 122 -4.60 -24.95 1.78
N LEU A 123 -5.03 -23.92 1.04
CA LEU A 123 -4.15 -23.02 0.29
C LEU A 123 -3.47 -21.97 1.19
N VAL A 124 -3.94 -21.84 2.42
CA VAL A 124 -3.44 -20.84 3.37
C VAL A 124 -2.37 -21.47 4.27
N ALA A 125 -1.25 -20.85 4.43
CA ALA A 125 -0.18 -21.32 5.30
C ALA A 125 -0.69 -21.39 6.77
N LYS A 126 -0.41 -22.50 7.44
CA LYS A 126 -0.81 -22.68 8.85
C LYS A 126 0.08 -21.81 9.75
N SER A 127 -0.54 -21.07 10.63
CA SER A 127 0.10 -20.24 11.65
C SER A 127 -0.33 -20.66 13.06
N SER A 128 0.54 -20.47 14.06
CA SER A 128 0.13 -20.70 15.45
C SER A 128 -0.74 -19.53 15.91
N MET A 129 -1.72 -19.78 16.77
CA MET A 129 -2.65 -18.77 17.29
C MET A 129 -1.91 -17.60 17.97
N GLN A 130 -0.87 -17.91 18.73
CA GLN A 130 -0.08 -16.89 19.42
C GLN A 130 0.66 -15.96 18.45
N SER A 131 1.31 -16.51 17.42
CA SER A 131 2.00 -15.69 16.43
C SER A 131 1.05 -14.87 15.56
N SER A 132 -0.14 -15.42 15.26
CA SER A 132 -1.18 -14.70 14.52
C SER A 132 -1.69 -13.49 15.29
N PHE A 133 -1.87 -13.63 16.61
CA PHE A 133 -2.29 -12.51 17.46
C PHE A 133 -1.26 -11.36 17.45
N PHE A 134 0.03 -11.68 17.65
CA PHE A 134 1.07 -10.65 17.62
C PHE A 134 1.22 -10.00 16.25
N ASP A 135 1.12 -10.77 15.19
CA ASP A 135 1.18 -10.31 13.80
C ASP A 135 0.04 -9.33 13.49
N SER A 136 -1.20 -9.70 13.83
CA SER A 136 -2.37 -8.85 13.62
C SER A 136 -2.33 -7.59 14.47
N ALA A 137 -1.99 -7.69 15.76
CA ALA A 137 -1.87 -6.55 16.66
C ALA A 137 -0.81 -5.55 16.18
N PHE A 138 0.35 -6.05 15.76
CA PHE A 138 1.41 -5.22 15.20
C PHE A 138 0.98 -4.54 13.90
N SER A 139 0.33 -5.28 12.99
CA SER A 139 -0.16 -4.77 11.71
C SER A 139 -1.18 -3.65 11.89
N VAL A 140 -2.14 -3.81 12.80
CA VAL A 140 -3.14 -2.76 13.10
C VAL A 140 -2.45 -1.47 13.55
N ILE A 141 -1.49 -1.56 14.46
CA ILE A 141 -0.76 -0.38 14.97
C ILE A 141 0.03 0.27 13.83
N MET A 142 0.78 -0.52 13.06
CA MET A 142 1.63 -0.01 11.98
C MET A 142 0.82 0.59 10.82
N VAL A 143 -0.23 -0.08 10.38
CA VAL A 143 -1.14 0.45 9.35
C VAL A 143 -1.81 1.73 9.82
N GLY A 144 -2.26 1.78 11.08
CA GLY A 144 -2.83 2.98 11.67
C GLY A 144 -1.86 4.15 11.68
N LEU A 145 -0.62 3.94 12.15
CA LEU A 145 0.44 4.96 12.17
C LEU A 145 0.78 5.45 10.76
N LEU A 146 1.06 4.55 9.83
CA LEU A 146 1.46 4.90 8.46
C LEU A 146 0.35 5.62 7.71
N THR A 147 -0.91 5.18 7.89
CA THR A 147 -2.07 5.86 7.32
C THR A 147 -2.25 7.25 7.91
N SER A 148 -2.09 7.42 9.21
CA SER A 148 -2.17 8.72 9.87
C SER A 148 -1.10 9.68 9.36
N VAL A 149 0.14 9.21 9.21
CA VAL A 149 1.24 10.00 8.64
C VAL A 149 0.92 10.41 7.20
N LEU A 150 0.40 9.50 6.37
CA LEU A 150 -0.02 9.81 5.00
C LEU A 150 -1.10 10.89 4.95
N LEU A 151 -2.13 10.78 5.79
CA LEU A 151 -3.22 11.75 5.87
C LEU A 151 -2.74 13.11 6.37
N MET A 152 -1.84 13.15 7.35
CA MET A 152 -1.22 14.40 7.81
C MET A 152 -0.46 15.12 6.68
N PHE A 153 0.31 14.38 5.88
CA PHE A 153 1.00 14.96 4.73
C PHE A 153 0.03 15.44 3.66
N LEU A 154 -1.05 14.70 3.43
CA LEU A 154 -2.10 15.09 2.50
C LEU A 154 -2.73 16.43 2.93
N ASN A 155 -3.16 16.54 4.19
CA ASN A 155 -3.77 17.76 4.72
C ASN A 155 -2.83 18.96 4.60
N ARG A 156 -1.56 18.83 5.00
CA ARG A 156 -0.56 19.90 4.85
C ARG A 156 -0.40 20.36 3.40
N THR A 157 -0.36 19.42 2.47
CA THR A 157 -0.22 19.77 1.04
C THR A 157 -1.46 20.52 0.53
N TYR A 158 -2.66 20.12 0.96
CA TYR A 158 -3.88 20.85 0.62
C TYR A 158 -3.92 22.26 1.21
N GLU A 159 -3.48 22.43 2.45
CA GLU A 159 -3.39 23.75 3.09
C GLU A 159 -2.40 24.66 2.34
N GLU A 160 -1.21 24.15 1.98
CA GLU A 160 -0.22 24.89 1.20
C GLU A 160 -0.79 25.32 -0.17
N GLU A 161 -1.46 24.42 -0.90
CA GLU A 161 -2.09 24.71 -2.19
C GLU A 161 -3.23 25.74 -2.07
N ASN A 162 -4.04 25.67 -1.02
CA ASN A 162 -5.12 26.64 -0.77
C ASN A 162 -4.58 28.05 -0.48
N ILE A 163 -3.53 28.16 0.33
CA ILE A 163 -2.90 29.45 0.66
C ILE A 163 -2.34 30.08 -0.60
N LEU A 164 -1.61 29.31 -1.41
CA LEU A 164 -1.05 29.79 -2.68
C LEU A 164 -2.14 30.26 -3.66
N SER A 165 -3.22 29.48 -3.77
CA SER A 165 -4.37 29.86 -4.62
C SER A 165 -5.05 31.15 -4.18
N GLN A 166 -5.18 31.37 -2.86
CA GLN A 166 -5.75 32.60 -2.33
C GLN A 166 -4.82 33.79 -2.55
N GLN A 167 -3.51 33.63 -2.43
CA GLN A 167 -2.53 34.69 -2.71
C GLN A 167 -2.57 35.11 -4.18
N GLN A 168 -2.61 34.14 -5.10
CA GLN A 168 -2.71 34.42 -6.54
C GLN A 168 -3.99 35.15 -6.91
N LYS A 169 -5.14 34.84 -6.26
CA LYS A 169 -6.38 35.57 -6.49
C LYS A 169 -6.30 37.02 -6.04
N LYS A 170 -5.65 37.31 -4.93
CA LYS A 170 -5.47 38.67 -4.41
C LYS A 170 -4.51 39.53 -5.25
N GLU A 171 -3.60 38.90 -5.97
CA GLU A 171 -2.66 39.62 -6.87
C GLU A 171 -3.31 39.96 -8.21
N ILE A 172 -4.44 39.34 -8.56
CA ILE A 172 -5.16 39.55 -9.84
C ILE A 172 -6.30 40.60 -9.69
N GLU A 173 -6.81 40.78 -8.44
CA GLU A 173 -7.79 41.82 -8.09
C GLU A 173 -7.10 43.18 -7.85
#